data_65b7559d81641c0bedac4c5bccf5d28e
#
_entry.id   65b7559d81641c0bedac4c5bccf5d28e
#
_cell.length_a   1.000
_cell.length_b   1.000
_cell.length_c   1.000
_cell.angle_alpha   90.00
_cell.angle_beta   90.00
_cell.angle_gamma   90.00
#
_symmetry.space_group_name_H-M   'P 1'
#
loop_
_entity.id
_entity.type
_entity.pdbx_description
1 polymer ?
#
loop_
_entity_poly.entity_id
_entity_poly.type
_entity_poly.pdbx_seq_one_letter_code
_entity_poly.pdbx_strand_id
1 'polypeptide(L)'
;ISLGLVGSEMCIRDSPNDHVNRGQSSNDTFPTAMHIAVVNELAAMYPRVQQLRDTLDAKAKAYADVVMVGRTHLQDATPITLGQVISGWVAQIDFALDGIRYADSRARELAIGGTAVGTGLNAHPKFGALCAKKISEETGIEFTQADNLFAALGAHDALVQVSGALRVLADALMKIANDCLLYTSDAADDMQCV
;
A
#
# COMPACT_ATOMS: atom_id res chain seq x y z
N ILE A 1 -9.52 18.87 12.66
CA ILE A 1 -8.82 19.13 13.93
C ILE A 1 -7.57 19.92 13.60
N SER A 2 -7.57 21.20 13.89
CA SER A 2 -6.44 22.09 13.67
C SER A 2 -5.42 21.93 14.80
N LEU A 3 -4.66 20.84 14.76
CA LEU A 3 -3.68 20.55 15.82
C LEU A 3 -2.26 21.03 15.47
N GLY A 4 -1.99 21.43 14.23
CA GLY A 4 -0.64 21.80 13.80
C GLY A 4 -0.26 23.24 14.05
N LEU A 5 -1.21 24.14 14.16
CA LEU A 5 -0.95 25.59 14.28
C LEU A 5 -1.07 26.12 15.72
N VAL A 6 -1.73 25.35 16.57
CA VAL A 6 -2.07 25.81 17.92
C VAL A 6 -0.84 25.98 18.83
N GLY A 7 0.19 25.19 18.63
CA GLY A 7 1.41 25.26 19.44
C GLY A 7 2.29 26.48 19.12
N SER A 8 2.48 26.78 17.85
CA SER A 8 3.37 27.87 17.42
C SER A 8 2.76 29.24 17.54
N GLU A 9 1.44 29.36 17.47
CA GLU A 9 0.73 30.64 17.62
C GLU A 9 0.40 30.97 19.06
N MET A 10 0.22 29.99 19.93
CA MET A 10 -0.08 30.22 21.35
C MET A 10 1.15 30.46 22.19
N CYS A 11 2.33 30.06 21.77
CA CYS A 11 3.58 30.37 22.44
C CYS A 11 4.20 31.59 21.81
N ILE A 12 3.91 32.77 22.33
CA ILE A 12 4.48 34.08 21.88
C ILE A 12 6.01 34.08 21.88
N ARG A 13 6.67 33.06 22.43
CA ARG A 13 8.12 32.91 22.51
C ARG A 13 8.71 31.97 21.46
N ASP A 14 7.90 31.20 20.76
CA ASP A 14 8.38 30.21 19.79
C ASP A 14 8.19 30.74 18.36
N SER A 15 9.26 30.68 17.57
CA SER A 15 9.23 30.96 16.14
C SER A 15 9.04 29.68 15.35
N PRO A 16 8.10 29.60 14.41
CA PRO A 16 7.98 28.44 13.53
C PRO A 16 9.28 28.07 12.82
N ASN A 17 10.02 29.07 12.34
CA ASN A 17 11.25 28.85 11.57
C ASN A 17 12.49 28.62 12.44
N ASP A 18 12.59 29.31 13.58
CA ASP A 18 13.79 29.27 14.43
C ASP A 18 13.75 28.10 15.43
N HIS A 19 12.57 27.60 15.76
CA HIS A 19 12.38 26.55 16.76
C HIS A 19 11.75 25.29 16.18
N VAL A 20 10.54 25.36 15.63
CA VAL A 20 9.77 24.18 15.20
C VAL A 20 10.35 23.56 13.92
N ASN A 21 10.63 24.38 12.92
CA ASN A 21 11.12 23.92 11.60
C ASN A 21 12.64 23.84 11.50
N ARG A 22 13.33 23.92 12.63
CA ARG A 22 14.80 23.91 12.63
C ARG A 22 15.34 22.55 12.21
N GLY A 23 16.29 22.55 11.27
CA GLY A 23 16.93 21.34 10.77
C GLY A 23 16.09 20.53 9.79
N GLN A 24 15.05 21.12 9.23
CA GLN A 24 14.18 20.49 8.22
C GLN A 24 13.91 21.43 7.03
N SER A 25 13.39 20.87 5.95
CA SER A 25 12.93 21.56 4.76
C SER A 25 11.60 20.97 4.30
N SER A 26 10.82 21.72 3.52
CA SER A 26 9.66 21.12 2.83
C SER A 26 10.07 20.01 1.85
N ASN A 27 11.31 20.03 1.37
CA ASN A 27 11.83 19.04 0.44
C ASN A 27 12.04 17.65 1.09
N ASP A 28 12.31 17.58 2.38
CA ASP A 28 12.43 16.32 3.10
C ASP A 28 11.19 15.99 3.94
N THR A 29 10.50 16.98 4.51
CA THR A 29 9.32 16.73 5.35
C THR A 29 8.09 16.34 4.55
N PHE A 30 7.85 16.93 3.38
CA PHE A 30 6.69 16.59 2.57
C PHE A 30 6.72 15.14 2.04
N PRO A 31 7.79 14.65 1.39
CA PRO A 31 7.87 13.23 1.01
C PRO A 31 7.81 12.31 2.21
N THR A 32 8.41 12.67 3.35
CA THR A 32 8.28 11.91 4.60
C THR A 32 6.82 11.77 5.01
N ALA A 33 6.04 12.85 5.00
CA ALA A 33 4.62 12.81 5.32
C ALA A 33 3.80 11.94 4.34
N MET A 34 4.12 11.99 3.04
CA MET A 34 3.51 11.12 2.03
C MET A 34 3.76 9.63 2.32
N HIS A 35 5.00 9.28 2.64
CA HIS A 35 5.38 7.91 2.99
C HIS A 35 4.65 7.42 4.23
N ILE A 36 4.60 8.22 5.30
CA ILE A 36 3.87 7.87 6.53
C ILE A 36 2.38 7.65 6.25
N ALA A 37 1.75 8.55 5.49
CA ALA A 37 0.34 8.42 5.14
C ALA A 37 0.06 7.14 4.37
N VAL A 38 0.85 6.83 3.34
CA VAL A 38 0.68 5.62 2.52
C VAL A 38 0.89 4.36 3.35
N VAL A 39 1.94 4.28 4.18
CA VAL A 39 2.21 3.10 5.02
C VAL A 39 1.11 2.87 6.05
N ASN A 40 0.56 3.93 6.66
CA ASN A 40 -0.58 3.82 7.56
C ASN A 40 -1.84 3.27 6.87
N GLU A 41 -2.15 3.74 5.65
CA GLU A 41 -3.27 3.22 4.87
C GLU A 41 -3.07 1.76 4.45
N LEU A 42 -1.85 1.38 4.08
CA LEU A 42 -1.53 -0.02 3.81
C LEU A 42 -1.71 -0.91 5.04
N ALA A 43 -1.28 -0.45 6.22
CA ALA A 43 -1.46 -1.18 7.48
C ALA A 43 -2.95 -1.41 7.80
N ALA A 44 -3.81 -0.43 7.51
CA ALA A 44 -5.26 -0.57 7.67
C ALA A 44 -5.92 -1.48 6.61
N MET A 45 -5.32 -1.57 5.42
CA MET A 45 -5.81 -2.39 4.31
C MET A 45 -5.50 -3.88 4.50
N TYR A 46 -4.31 -4.24 4.98
CA TYR A 46 -3.84 -5.63 5.06
C TYR A 46 -4.84 -6.60 5.70
N PRO A 47 -5.41 -6.34 6.90
CA PRO A 47 -6.32 -7.29 7.52
C PRO A 47 -7.59 -7.51 6.71
N ARG A 48 -8.05 -6.54 5.94
CA ARG A 48 -9.25 -6.64 5.10
C ARG A 48 -9.01 -7.52 3.87
N VAL A 49 -7.88 -7.34 3.21
CA VAL A 49 -7.50 -8.17 2.05
C VAL A 49 -7.19 -9.59 2.51
N GLN A 50 -6.52 -9.75 3.66
CA GLN A 50 -6.27 -11.07 4.26
C GLN A 50 -7.58 -11.80 4.60
N GLN A 51 -8.56 -11.12 5.17
CA GLN A 51 -9.87 -11.69 5.46
C GLN A 51 -10.58 -12.18 4.19
N LEU A 52 -10.54 -11.40 3.11
CA LEU A 52 -11.09 -11.82 1.81
C LEU A 52 -10.37 -13.08 1.30
N ARG A 53 -9.04 -13.06 1.30
CA ARG A 53 -8.19 -14.19 0.89
C ARG A 53 -8.54 -15.46 1.67
N ASP A 54 -8.63 -15.37 2.99
CA ASP A 54 -8.91 -16.52 3.86
C ASP A 54 -10.34 -17.04 3.68
N THR A 55 -11.30 -16.14 3.44
CA THR A 55 -12.68 -16.52 3.10
C THR A 55 -12.75 -17.29 1.79
N LEU A 56 -12.01 -16.86 0.77
CA LEU A 56 -11.93 -17.57 -0.51
C LEU A 56 -11.22 -18.93 -0.36
N ASP A 57 -10.15 -19.01 0.43
CA ASP A 57 -9.44 -20.26 0.69
C ASP A 57 -10.35 -21.30 1.40
N ALA A 58 -11.14 -20.85 2.36
CA ALA A 58 -12.14 -21.70 3.02
C ALA A 58 -13.19 -22.22 2.02
N LYS A 59 -13.66 -21.36 1.10
CA LYS A 59 -14.58 -21.76 0.02
C LYS A 59 -13.93 -22.70 -0.99
N ALA A 60 -12.67 -22.49 -1.36
CA ALA A 60 -11.93 -23.39 -2.25
C ALA A 60 -11.89 -24.81 -1.68
N LYS A 61 -11.64 -24.93 -0.37
CA LYS A 61 -11.65 -26.22 0.34
C LYS A 61 -13.04 -26.84 0.42
N ALA A 62 -14.06 -26.03 0.74
CA ALA A 62 -15.44 -26.52 0.85
C ALA A 62 -16.02 -27.01 -0.49
N TYR A 63 -15.58 -26.47 -1.60
CA TYR A 63 -16.05 -26.82 -2.94
C TYR A 63 -15.04 -27.62 -3.76
N ALA A 64 -14.10 -28.31 -3.11
CA ALA A 64 -13.04 -29.07 -3.77
C ALA A 64 -13.57 -30.15 -4.71
N ASP A 65 -14.70 -30.78 -4.36
CA ASP A 65 -15.31 -31.90 -5.11
C ASP A 65 -16.50 -31.47 -5.99
N VAL A 66 -16.81 -30.18 -6.04
CA VAL A 66 -17.91 -29.67 -6.88
C VAL A 66 -17.44 -29.53 -8.31
N VAL A 67 -17.80 -30.51 -9.15
CA VAL A 67 -17.43 -30.54 -10.56
C VAL A 67 -18.27 -29.56 -11.36
N MET A 68 -17.64 -28.78 -12.22
CA MET A 68 -18.26 -27.84 -13.14
C MET A 68 -17.59 -27.87 -14.52
N VAL A 69 -18.19 -27.22 -15.49
CA VAL A 69 -17.60 -27.06 -16.82
C VAL A 69 -16.58 -25.91 -16.77
N GLY A 70 -15.32 -26.20 -17.08
CA GLY A 70 -14.31 -25.18 -17.34
C GLY A 70 -14.56 -24.51 -18.69
N ARG A 71 -14.18 -23.26 -18.83
CA ARG A 71 -14.36 -22.46 -20.05
C ARG A 71 -13.06 -21.93 -20.57
N THR A 72 -12.92 -21.95 -21.89
CA THR A 72 -11.87 -21.26 -22.64
C THR A 72 -12.53 -20.49 -23.79
N HIS A 73 -12.11 -19.25 -24.03
CA HIS A 73 -12.71 -18.39 -25.03
C HIS A 73 -14.26 -18.25 -24.86
N LEU A 74 -14.75 -18.23 -23.61
CA LEU A 74 -16.16 -18.19 -23.25
C LEU A 74 -16.98 -19.41 -23.75
N GLN A 75 -16.32 -20.48 -24.18
CA GLN A 75 -16.94 -21.74 -24.62
C GLN A 75 -16.67 -22.84 -23.62
N ASP A 76 -17.58 -23.80 -23.56
CA ASP A 76 -17.42 -25.01 -22.73
C ASP A 76 -16.17 -25.79 -23.15
N ALA A 77 -15.37 -26.19 -22.16
CA ALA A 77 -14.14 -26.90 -22.35
C ALA A 77 -14.09 -28.19 -21.49
N THR A 78 -13.04 -28.39 -20.73
CA THR A 78 -12.83 -29.58 -19.92
C THR A 78 -13.42 -29.43 -18.51
N PRO A 79 -13.76 -30.55 -17.83
CA PRO A 79 -14.18 -30.49 -16.42
C PRO A 79 -13.12 -29.89 -15.52
N ILE A 80 -13.58 -29.13 -14.54
CA ILE A 80 -12.80 -28.50 -13.46
C ILE A 80 -13.62 -28.55 -12.18
N THR A 81 -13.04 -28.33 -11.02
CA THR A 81 -13.83 -28.14 -9.81
C THR A 81 -13.95 -26.66 -9.44
N LEU A 82 -15.04 -26.29 -8.80
CA LEU A 82 -15.24 -24.94 -8.28
C LEU A 82 -14.14 -24.58 -7.28
N GLY A 83 -13.70 -25.54 -6.46
CA GLY A 83 -12.55 -25.35 -5.56
C GLY A 83 -11.27 -24.99 -6.29
N GLN A 84 -10.99 -25.61 -7.45
CA GLN A 84 -9.82 -25.26 -8.28
C GLN A 84 -9.90 -23.84 -8.82
N VAL A 85 -11.07 -23.40 -9.29
CA VAL A 85 -11.27 -22.02 -9.77
C VAL A 85 -10.98 -21.02 -8.64
N ILE A 86 -11.60 -21.23 -7.46
CA ILE A 86 -11.42 -20.34 -6.31
C ILE A 86 -9.97 -20.36 -5.81
N SER A 87 -9.29 -21.50 -5.85
CA SER A 87 -7.87 -21.59 -5.47
C SER A 87 -6.98 -20.71 -6.35
N GLY A 88 -7.31 -20.58 -7.64
CA GLY A 88 -6.64 -19.65 -8.54
C GLY A 88 -6.81 -18.19 -8.10
N TRP A 89 -8.00 -17.80 -7.65
CA TRP A 89 -8.25 -16.46 -7.10
C TRP A 89 -7.44 -16.18 -5.83
N VAL A 90 -7.36 -17.20 -4.93
CA VAL A 90 -6.54 -17.10 -3.72
C VAL A 90 -5.07 -16.86 -4.09
N ALA A 91 -4.53 -17.60 -5.03
CA ALA A 91 -3.15 -17.45 -5.48
C ALA A 91 -2.88 -16.06 -6.11
N GLN A 92 -3.85 -15.48 -6.84
CA GLN A 92 -3.73 -14.13 -7.38
C GLN A 92 -3.69 -13.05 -6.27
N ILE A 93 -4.50 -13.22 -5.22
CA ILE A 93 -4.48 -12.30 -4.07
C ILE A 93 -3.17 -12.46 -3.28
N ASP A 94 -2.68 -13.67 -3.07
CA ASP A 94 -1.41 -13.93 -2.40
C ASP A 94 -0.25 -13.26 -3.15
N PHE A 95 -0.20 -13.41 -4.47
CA PHE A 95 0.78 -12.75 -5.32
C PHE A 95 0.73 -11.22 -5.20
N ALA A 96 -0.47 -10.64 -5.22
CA ALA A 96 -0.65 -9.19 -5.06
C ALA A 96 -0.20 -8.71 -3.66
N LEU A 97 -0.55 -9.44 -2.59
CA LEU A 97 -0.14 -9.12 -1.23
C LEU A 97 1.38 -9.15 -1.07
N ASP A 98 2.07 -10.11 -1.67
CA ASP A 98 3.54 -10.17 -1.61
C ASP A 98 4.18 -8.98 -2.30
N GLY A 99 3.65 -8.57 -3.46
CA GLY A 99 4.08 -7.36 -4.15
C GLY A 99 3.87 -6.09 -3.31
N ILE A 100 2.72 -5.98 -2.63
CA ILE A 100 2.42 -4.84 -1.76
C ILE A 100 3.33 -4.83 -0.54
N ARG A 101 3.59 -5.98 0.11
CA ARG A 101 4.52 -6.07 1.25
C ARG A 101 5.93 -5.64 0.89
N TYR A 102 6.40 -6.02 -0.30
CA TYR A 102 7.69 -5.57 -0.80
C TYR A 102 7.71 -4.05 -1.01
N ALA A 103 6.69 -3.48 -1.65
CA ALA A 103 6.59 -2.04 -1.88
C ALA A 103 6.46 -1.25 -0.56
N ASP A 104 5.68 -1.76 0.40
CA ASP A 104 5.54 -1.19 1.75
C ASP A 104 6.89 -1.10 2.47
N SER A 105 7.70 -2.16 2.41
CA SER A 105 9.03 -2.14 3.04
C SER A 105 9.91 -1.01 2.51
N ARG A 106 9.82 -0.69 1.22
CA ARG A 106 10.55 0.43 0.59
C ARG A 106 9.94 1.80 0.94
N ALA A 107 8.62 1.86 1.12
CA ALA A 107 7.93 3.08 1.51
C ALA A 107 8.23 3.50 2.97
N ARG A 108 8.78 2.61 3.80
CA ARG A 108 9.19 2.91 5.18
C ARG A 108 10.53 3.62 5.30
N GLU A 109 11.27 3.79 4.20
CA GLU A 109 12.50 4.57 4.14
C GLU A 109 12.17 6.05 3.92
N LEU A 110 12.51 6.91 4.88
CA LEU A 110 12.09 8.32 4.92
C LEU A 110 13.19 9.25 4.43
N ALA A 111 12.82 10.30 3.73
CA ALA A 111 13.71 11.36 3.26
C ALA A 111 14.17 12.32 4.37
N ILE A 112 13.57 12.22 5.56
CA ILE A 112 13.81 13.14 6.67
C ILE A 112 15.29 13.24 7.06
N GLY A 113 15.76 14.45 7.27
CA GLY A 113 17.16 14.76 7.59
C GLY A 113 18.00 15.14 6.37
N GLY A 114 17.46 14.99 5.14
CA GLY A 114 18.14 15.45 3.92
C GLY A 114 18.13 16.97 3.73
N THR A 115 17.22 17.64 4.42
CA THR A 115 16.97 19.08 4.31
C THR A 115 16.63 19.51 2.86
N ALA A 116 17.30 20.50 2.32
CA ALA A 116 16.93 21.09 1.03
C ALA A 116 17.25 20.17 -0.17
N VAL A 117 18.42 19.49 -0.17
CA VAL A 117 18.94 18.79 -1.34
C VAL A 117 19.56 17.41 -1.01
N GLY A 118 19.40 16.93 0.20
CA GLY A 118 19.94 15.62 0.61
C GLY A 118 21.25 15.67 1.41
N THR A 119 21.85 16.84 1.55
CA THR A 119 23.14 17.00 2.26
C THR A 119 23.01 17.12 3.77
N GLY A 120 21.81 17.31 4.30
CA GLY A 120 21.56 17.56 5.71
C GLY A 120 22.06 18.92 6.21
N LEU A 121 22.21 19.89 5.32
CA LEU A 121 22.68 21.24 5.68
C LEU A 121 21.81 21.83 6.79
N ASN A 122 22.46 22.39 7.82
CA ASN A 122 21.81 22.98 9.01
C ASN A 122 21.05 21.97 9.90
N ALA A 123 21.15 20.67 9.66
CA ALA A 123 20.60 19.63 10.53
C ALA A 123 21.71 18.96 11.36
N HIS A 124 21.37 18.51 12.57
CA HIS A 124 22.28 17.68 13.35
C HIS A 124 22.44 16.31 12.65
N PRO A 125 23.64 15.70 12.60
CA PRO A 125 23.88 14.42 11.90
C PRO A 125 22.97 13.26 12.31
N LYS A 126 22.46 13.26 13.53
CA LYS A 126 21.53 12.25 14.04
C LYS A 126 20.05 12.62 13.86
N PHE A 127 19.74 13.78 13.28
CA PHE A 127 18.36 14.30 13.24
C PHE A 127 17.42 13.36 12.50
N GLY A 128 17.75 12.96 11.27
CA GLY A 128 16.89 12.11 10.47
C GLY A 128 16.61 10.76 11.12
N ALA A 129 17.64 10.09 11.65
CA ALA A 129 17.49 8.80 12.33
C ALA A 129 16.64 8.92 13.62
N LEU A 130 16.82 10.00 14.39
CA LEU A 130 16.01 10.25 15.60
C LEU A 130 14.56 10.59 15.25
N CYS A 131 14.33 11.35 14.19
CA CYS A 131 12.98 11.62 13.69
C CYS A 131 12.29 10.34 13.23
N ALA A 132 12.94 9.51 12.41
CA ALA A 132 12.38 8.23 11.97
C ALA A 132 12.03 7.33 13.15
N LYS A 133 12.91 7.25 14.16
CA LYS A 133 12.62 6.53 15.40
C LYS A 133 11.40 7.10 16.13
N LYS A 134 11.30 8.43 16.25
CA LYS A 134 10.16 9.06 16.93
C LYS A 134 8.86 8.85 16.16
N ILE A 135 8.88 8.93 14.84
CA ILE A 135 7.75 8.59 13.98
C ILE A 135 7.31 7.14 14.20
N SER A 136 8.27 6.22 14.30
CA SER A 136 7.98 4.80 14.58
C SER A 136 7.30 4.62 15.95
N GLU A 137 7.75 5.32 16.97
CA GLU A 137 7.13 5.29 18.32
C GLU A 137 5.69 5.82 18.31
N GLU A 138 5.43 6.91 17.58
CA GLU A 138 4.10 7.55 17.51
C GLU A 138 3.09 6.78 16.64
N THR A 139 3.57 6.14 15.57
CA THR A 139 2.70 5.39 14.63
C THR A 139 2.54 3.93 14.98
N GLY A 140 3.45 3.35 15.78
CA GLY A 140 3.55 1.93 16.02
C GLY A 140 4.05 1.12 14.82
N ILE A 141 4.54 1.78 13.77
CA ILE A 141 5.08 1.18 12.54
C ILE A 141 6.56 1.55 12.44
N GLU A 142 7.39 0.58 12.11
CA GLU A 142 8.84 0.81 11.97
C GLU A 142 9.13 1.62 10.71
N PHE A 143 9.80 2.77 10.88
CA PHE A 143 10.36 3.61 9.83
C PHE A 143 11.85 3.80 10.03
N THR A 144 12.58 3.96 8.93
CA THR A 144 14.02 4.25 8.94
C THR A 144 14.31 5.48 8.09
N GLN A 145 15.45 6.13 8.35
CA GLN A 145 15.98 7.11 7.42
C GLN A 145 16.51 6.38 6.17
N ALA A 146 16.24 6.91 4.99
CA ALA A 146 16.73 6.35 3.73
C ALA A 146 18.26 6.40 3.68
N ASP A 147 18.89 5.33 3.17
CA ASP A 147 20.34 5.24 3.00
C ASP A 147 20.88 6.30 2.04
N ASN A 148 20.11 6.62 1.00
CA ASN A 148 20.44 7.65 0.02
C ASN A 148 19.40 8.77 0.02
N LEU A 149 19.72 9.85 0.75
CA LEU A 149 18.83 11.00 0.86
C LEU A 149 18.68 11.78 -0.44
N PHE A 150 19.66 11.72 -1.35
CA PHE A 150 19.56 12.37 -2.66
C PHE A 150 18.51 11.72 -3.54
N ALA A 151 18.45 10.39 -3.53
CA ALA A 151 17.40 9.64 -4.23
C ALA A 151 16.03 9.85 -3.58
N ALA A 152 15.96 9.79 -2.24
CA ALA A 152 14.71 9.92 -1.48
C ALA A 152 14.06 11.31 -1.61
N LEU A 153 14.86 12.37 -1.81
CA LEU A 153 14.35 13.71 -2.08
C LEU A 153 14.05 13.94 -3.57
N GLY A 154 14.82 13.32 -4.45
CA GLY A 154 14.77 13.56 -5.89
C GLY A 154 13.65 12.86 -6.63
N ALA A 155 13.08 11.79 -6.06
CA ALA A 155 12.06 10.95 -6.70
C ALA A 155 11.09 10.33 -5.68
N HIS A 156 9.97 9.81 -6.19
CA HIS A 156 8.94 9.12 -5.40
C HIS A 156 8.81 7.64 -5.79
N ASP A 157 9.93 6.99 -6.09
CA ASP A 157 9.98 5.63 -6.65
C ASP A 157 9.24 4.62 -5.78
N ALA A 158 9.39 4.68 -4.46
CA ALA A 158 8.71 3.79 -3.53
C ALA A 158 7.18 3.96 -3.58
N LEU A 159 6.67 5.19 -3.70
CA LEU A 159 5.23 5.45 -3.82
C LEU A 159 4.68 5.01 -5.17
N VAL A 160 5.45 5.17 -6.25
CA VAL A 160 5.10 4.63 -7.58
C VAL A 160 5.05 3.11 -7.53
N GLN A 161 5.98 2.47 -6.84
CA GLN A 161 5.98 1.02 -6.66
C GLN A 161 4.76 0.53 -5.87
N VAL A 162 4.38 1.22 -4.78
CA VAL A 162 3.14 0.92 -4.04
C VAL A 162 1.93 1.05 -4.96
N SER A 163 1.83 2.13 -5.73
CA SER A 163 0.73 2.32 -6.70
C SER A 163 0.66 1.20 -7.72
N GLY A 164 1.81 0.75 -8.25
CA GLY A 164 1.89 -0.39 -9.16
C GLY A 164 1.44 -1.70 -8.51
N ALA A 165 1.85 -1.96 -7.28
CA ALA A 165 1.47 -3.16 -6.54
C ALA A 165 -0.05 -3.18 -6.20
N LEU A 166 -0.61 -2.04 -5.81
CA LEU A 166 -2.06 -1.89 -5.61
C LEU A 166 -2.85 -2.09 -6.90
N ARG A 167 -2.31 -1.70 -8.04
CA ARG A 167 -2.93 -1.95 -9.34
C ARG A 167 -3.01 -3.45 -9.65
N VAL A 168 -2.00 -4.24 -9.30
CA VAL A 168 -2.04 -5.71 -9.44
C VAL A 168 -3.16 -6.31 -8.60
N LEU A 169 -3.34 -5.84 -7.35
CA LEU A 169 -4.47 -6.27 -6.52
C LEU A 169 -5.81 -5.89 -7.13
N ALA A 170 -5.95 -4.66 -7.62
CA ALA A 170 -7.19 -4.20 -8.25
C ALA A 170 -7.55 -5.02 -9.49
N ASP A 171 -6.57 -5.39 -10.32
CA ASP A 171 -6.75 -6.25 -11.48
C ASP A 171 -7.22 -7.66 -11.07
N ALA A 172 -6.60 -8.25 -10.06
CA ALA A 172 -7.02 -9.54 -9.51
C ALA A 172 -8.47 -9.49 -8.98
N LEU A 173 -8.83 -8.46 -8.24
CA LEU A 173 -10.19 -8.29 -7.71
C LEU A 173 -11.22 -8.09 -8.84
N MET A 174 -10.88 -7.33 -9.87
CA MET A 174 -11.74 -7.14 -11.03
C MET A 174 -11.95 -8.45 -11.79
N LYS A 175 -10.90 -9.24 -11.98
CA LYS A 175 -10.99 -10.58 -12.58
C LYS A 175 -11.91 -11.49 -11.77
N ILE A 176 -11.76 -11.53 -10.45
CA ILE A 176 -12.62 -12.32 -9.56
C ILE A 176 -14.09 -11.88 -9.66
N ALA A 177 -14.32 -10.57 -9.66
CA ALA A 177 -15.68 -10.03 -9.78
C ALA A 177 -16.33 -10.41 -11.13
N ASN A 178 -15.58 -10.31 -12.23
CA ASN A 178 -16.06 -10.72 -13.56
C ASN A 178 -16.34 -12.23 -13.62
N ASP A 179 -15.48 -13.07 -13.06
CA ASP A 179 -15.73 -14.52 -12.99
C ASP A 179 -17.02 -14.81 -12.20
N CYS A 180 -17.24 -14.13 -11.08
CA CYS A 180 -18.45 -14.29 -10.28
C CYS A 180 -19.70 -13.90 -11.07
N LEU A 181 -19.67 -12.84 -11.86
CA LEU A 181 -20.78 -12.43 -12.72
C LEU A 181 -21.09 -13.48 -13.78
N LEU A 182 -20.07 -14.05 -14.42
CA LEU A 182 -20.23 -15.12 -15.43
C LEU A 182 -20.88 -16.39 -14.90
N TYR A 183 -20.75 -16.65 -13.59
CA TYR A 183 -21.28 -17.87 -12.97
C TYR A 183 -22.60 -17.67 -12.20
N THR A 184 -22.95 -16.42 -11.84
CA THR A 184 -24.06 -16.14 -10.92
C THR A 184 -25.15 -15.25 -11.50
N SER A 185 -24.84 -14.48 -12.55
CA SER A 185 -25.87 -13.69 -13.24
C SER A 185 -26.41 -14.46 -14.44
N ASP A 186 -27.57 -14.05 -14.93
CA ASP A 186 -28.14 -14.52 -16.19
C ASP A 186 -27.35 -13.91 -17.37
N ALA A 187 -26.05 -14.24 -17.37
CA ALA A 187 -25.05 -13.66 -18.26
C ALA A 187 -25.32 -13.96 -19.75
N ALA A 188 -26.30 -14.83 -20.05
CA ALA A 188 -26.76 -15.05 -21.41
C ALA A 188 -27.45 -13.81 -22.00
N ASP A 189 -28.13 -13.01 -21.16
CA ASP A 189 -28.78 -11.78 -21.59
C ASP A 189 -27.82 -10.58 -21.63
N ASP A 190 -26.79 -10.56 -20.79
CA ASP A 190 -25.80 -9.47 -20.74
C ASP A 190 -24.73 -9.57 -21.83
N MET A 191 -24.56 -10.74 -22.46
CA MET A 191 -23.57 -10.96 -23.52
C MET A 191 -23.99 -10.41 -24.90
N GLN A 192 -25.16 -9.82 -25.04
CA GLN A 192 -25.61 -9.19 -26.30
C GLN A 192 -24.97 -7.80 -26.54
N CYS A 193 -24.15 -7.29 -25.63
CA CYS A 193 -23.58 -5.96 -25.72
C CYS A 193 -22.06 -5.93 -26.04
N VAL A 194 -21.48 -7.00 -26.57
CA VAL A 194 -20.08 -7.03 -27.02
C VAL A 194 -20.02 -7.29 -28.52
#